data_94af7794031061a014fbfa3dd85f995f
#
_entry.id   94af7794031061a014fbfa3dd85f995f
#
_cell.length_a   1.000
_cell.length_b   1.000
_cell.length_c   1.000
_cell.angle_alpha   90.00
_cell.angle_beta   90.00
_cell.angle_gamma   90.00
#
_symmetry.space_group_name_H-M   'P 1'
#
loop_
_entity.id
_entity.type
_entity.pdbx_description
1 polymer ?
#
loop_
_entity_poly.entity_id
_entity_poly.type
_entity_poly.pdbx_seq_one_letter_code
_entity_poly.pdbx_strand_id
1 'polypeptide(L)'
;MIRFGVFTDAHYALGRQYGTRFCDLSLRKLEACLETFVKHDVAFMVNIGDLIDGTHDPRIDEQNLSRVAATLDRAGLPVHHILGNHDLESMSKREVAGILGIRDERTWYSIEREGTRMLLLDASFRADGTPYDSGNYTWTDAGIPPDEVDWIAGEIQRARGRRMLVFVHQNLDDRDQNGSRDPHVISNAAEVRSILDQAGRDVVVFQGHYHPGLVRTAGRVTYVTIEAMCEGNAADDNTCAVVTVTDDEVRIDGFGRQQSYVLR
;
A
#
# COMPACT_ATOMS: atom_id res chain seq x y z
N MET A 1 -10.00 -17.98 9.26
CA MET A 1 -8.99 -17.03 9.83
C MET A 1 -7.85 -16.86 8.85
N ILE A 2 -7.52 -15.64 8.49
CA ILE A 2 -6.41 -15.31 7.59
C ILE A 2 -5.35 -14.55 8.37
N ARG A 3 -4.07 -14.81 8.09
CA ARG A 3 -2.94 -14.02 8.62
C ARG A 3 -2.01 -13.63 7.48
N PHE A 4 -1.68 -12.35 7.37
CA PHE A 4 -0.79 -11.83 6.34
C PHE A 4 0.11 -10.71 6.88
N GLY A 5 1.24 -10.50 6.21
CA GLY A 5 2.14 -9.39 6.50
C GLY A 5 1.77 -8.15 5.69
N VAL A 6 1.98 -6.95 6.24
CA VAL A 6 1.80 -5.70 5.52
C VAL A 6 2.94 -4.74 5.82
N PHE A 7 3.43 -4.05 4.78
CA PHE A 7 4.45 -3.02 4.86
C PHE A 7 4.29 -2.02 3.71
N THR A 8 4.91 -0.85 3.82
CA THR A 8 4.82 0.23 2.86
C THR A 8 6.03 1.15 2.92
N ASP A 9 6.21 1.97 1.89
CA ASP A 9 7.14 3.11 1.88
C ASP A 9 8.56 2.71 2.29
N ALA A 10 9.09 1.67 1.67
CA ALA A 10 10.47 1.24 1.88
C ALA A 10 11.45 2.27 1.29
N HIS A 11 11.11 2.90 0.18
CA HIS A 11 11.91 3.93 -0.49
C HIS A 11 13.38 3.55 -0.63
N TYR A 12 13.66 2.31 -1.02
CA TYR A 12 15.05 1.89 -1.16
C TYR A 12 15.78 2.66 -2.26
N ALA A 13 16.90 3.25 -1.90
CA ALA A 13 17.87 3.82 -2.84
C ALA A 13 19.28 3.71 -2.26
N LEU A 14 20.18 3.04 -2.97
CA LEU A 14 21.52 2.77 -2.49
C LEU A 14 22.30 4.07 -2.22
N GLY A 15 22.85 4.20 -1.00
CA GLY A 15 23.67 5.33 -0.58
C GLY A 15 22.90 6.65 -0.47
N ARG A 16 21.60 6.61 -0.34
CA ARG A 16 20.74 7.80 -0.32
C ARG A 16 20.05 7.99 1.02
N GLN A 17 19.99 9.24 1.44
CA GLN A 17 19.16 9.74 2.53
C GLN A 17 18.51 11.04 2.08
N TYR A 18 17.22 11.20 2.33
CA TYR A 18 16.50 12.41 2.02
C TYR A 18 15.63 12.85 3.20
N GLY A 19 16.05 13.90 3.90
CA GLY A 19 15.38 14.33 5.14
C GLY A 19 15.41 13.23 6.19
N THR A 20 14.23 12.77 6.61
CA THR A 20 14.03 11.70 7.59
C THR A 20 13.97 10.30 6.95
N ARG A 21 13.99 10.19 5.61
CA ARG A 21 14.02 8.93 4.87
C ARG A 21 15.44 8.39 4.76
N PHE A 22 15.72 7.28 5.41
CA PHE A 22 17.01 6.57 5.40
C PHE A 22 16.96 5.43 4.36
N CYS A 23 16.90 5.81 3.10
CA CYS A 23 16.64 4.93 1.96
C CYS A 23 17.67 3.79 1.82
N ASP A 24 18.92 4.01 2.16
CA ASP A 24 19.99 3.01 2.14
C ASP A 24 19.85 1.92 3.21
N LEU A 25 19.11 2.19 4.29
CA LEU A 25 18.81 1.20 5.34
C LEU A 25 17.62 0.31 5.00
N SER A 26 16.80 0.67 4.01
CA SER A 26 15.51 0.03 3.76
C SER A 26 15.60 -1.45 3.43
N LEU A 27 16.65 -1.92 2.73
CA LEU A 27 16.79 -3.36 2.50
C LEU A 27 17.00 -4.15 3.79
N ARG A 28 17.75 -3.64 4.75
CA ARG A 28 17.96 -4.29 6.06
C ARG A 28 16.67 -4.30 6.88
N LYS A 29 15.92 -3.20 6.83
CA LYS A 29 14.60 -3.11 7.47
C LYS A 29 13.62 -4.09 6.84
N LEU A 30 13.63 -4.20 5.53
CA LEU A 30 12.81 -5.16 4.81
C LEU A 30 13.18 -6.60 5.19
N GLU A 31 14.46 -6.96 5.25
CA GLU A 31 14.91 -8.28 5.71
C GLU A 31 14.39 -8.61 7.11
N ALA A 32 14.50 -7.69 8.06
CA ALA A 32 13.97 -7.87 9.41
C ALA A 32 12.43 -7.98 9.45
N CYS A 33 11.75 -7.25 8.56
CA CYS A 33 10.31 -7.36 8.37
C CYS A 33 9.93 -8.77 7.85
N LEU A 34 10.64 -9.28 6.85
CA LEU A 34 10.42 -10.62 6.30
C LEU A 34 10.67 -11.74 7.31
N GLU A 35 11.71 -11.62 8.13
CA GLU A 35 11.96 -12.55 9.26
C GLU A 35 10.79 -12.56 10.24
N THR A 36 10.23 -11.37 10.53
CA THR A 36 9.03 -11.25 11.37
C THR A 36 7.84 -11.97 10.76
N PHE A 37 7.60 -11.82 9.46
CA PHE A 37 6.50 -12.46 8.77
C PHE A 37 6.63 -13.99 8.75
N VAL A 38 7.82 -14.50 8.47
CA VAL A 38 8.10 -15.94 8.52
C VAL A 38 7.87 -16.48 9.94
N LYS A 39 8.38 -15.77 10.97
CA LYS A 39 8.21 -16.17 12.39
C LYS A 39 6.74 -16.23 12.81
N HIS A 40 5.89 -15.40 12.24
CA HIS A 40 4.48 -15.31 12.57
C HIS A 40 3.57 -16.15 11.64
N ASP A 41 4.15 -17.00 10.80
CA ASP A 41 3.40 -17.91 9.91
C ASP A 41 2.37 -17.17 9.06
N VAL A 42 2.74 -16.06 8.43
CA VAL A 42 1.85 -15.35 7.50
C VAL A 42 1.69 -16.16 6.20
N ALA A 43 0.49 -16.19 5.66
CA ALA A 43 0.19 -16.92 4.43
C ALA A 43 0.69 -16.21 3.17
N PHE A 44 0.80 -14.88 3.22
CA PHE A 44 1.27 -14.01 2.14
C PHE A 44 1.62 -12.63 2.70
N MET A 45 2.16 -11.76 1.84
CA MET A 45 2.47 -10.38 2.16
C MET A 45 1.73 -9.43 1.22
N VAL A 46 1.44 -8.21 1.70
CA VAL A 46 0.96 -7.09 0.89
C VAL A 46 1.97 -5.94 1.01
N ASN A 47 2.58 -5.58 -0.09
CA ASN A 47 3.30 -4.33 -0.26
C ASN A 47 2.33 -3.24 -0.69
N ILE A 48 2.29 -2.12 0.05
CA ILE A 48 1.36 -1.00 -0.22
C ILE A 48 2.05 0.13 -1.03
N GLY A 49 3.14 -0.15 -1.74
CA GLY A 49 3.77 0.80 -2.66
C GLY A 49 4.99 1.53 -2.09
N ASP A 50 5.60 2.34 -2.94
CA ASP A 50 6.83 3.09 -2.71
C ASP A 50 7.99 2.19 -2.21
N LEU A 51 8.27 1.12 -2.99
CA LEU A 51 9.37 0.22 -2.73
C LEU A 51 10.73 0.88 -2.92
N ILE A 52 10.84 1.79 -3.88
CA ILE A 52 12.05 2.55 -4.17
C ILE A 52 11.83 4.06 -4.03
N ASP A 53 12.91 4.80 -3.77
CA ASP A 53 12.90 6.28 -3.76
C ASP A 53 13.46 6.77 -5.09
N GLY A 54 12.69 6.85 -6.13
CA GLY A 54 13.13 7.14 -7.49
C GLY A 54 14.31 8.12 -7.60
N THR A 55 15.20 7.90 -8.56
CA THR A 55 16.45 8.64 -8.70
C THR A 55 16.49 9.50 -9.96
N HIS A 56 15.43 9.51 -10.76
CA HIS A 56 15.35 10.08 -12.10
C HIS A 56 16.27 9.40 -13.14
N ASP A 57 16.98 8.32 -12.78
CA ASP A 57 17.71 7.46 -13.72
C ASP A 57 17.05 6.07 -13.76
N PRO A 58 16.37 5.71 -14.85
CA PRO A 58 15.64 4.47 -14.96
C PRO A 58 16.50 3.22 -14.76
N ARG A 59 17.79 3.28 -15.09
CA ARG A 59 18.72 2.14 -14.91
C ARG A 59 19.05 1.92 -13.43
N ILE A 60 19.17 3.02 -12.67
CA ILE A 60 19.42 2.94 -11.22
C ILE A 60 18.16 2.46 -10.53
N ASP A 61 17.00 2.96 -10.92
CA ASP A 61 15.71 2.59 -10.34
C ASP A 61 15.35 1.14 -10.65
N GLU A 62 15.60 0.66 -11.87
CA GLU A 62 15.50 -0.76 -12.24
C GLU A 62 16.38 -1.65 -11.36
N GLN A 63 17.64 -1.26 -11.12
CA GLN A 63 18.55 -1.99 -10.25
C GLN A 63 18.09 -2.00 -8.80
N ASN A 64 17.60 -0.86 -8.29
CA ASN A 64 17.09 -0.75 -6.93
C ASN A 64 15.85 -1.62 -6.75
N LEU A 65 14.87 -1.53 -7.66
CA LEU A 65 13.66 -2.33 -7.62
C LEU A 65 13.95 -3.84 -7.74
N SER A 66 14.88 -4.21 -8.64
CA SER A 66 15.32 -5.61 -8.76
C SER A 66 15.95 -6.16 -7.48
N ARG A 67 16.69 -5.34 -6.74
CA ARG A 67 17.25 -5.74 -5.44
C ARG A 67 16.15 -5.93 -4.39
N VAL A 68 15.17 -5.04 -4.36
CA VAL A 68 13.99 -5.17 -3.48
C VAL A 68 13.22 -6.44 -3.82
N ALA A 69 12.90 -6.67 -5.09
CA ALA A 69 12.20 -7.87 -5.56
C ALA A 69 12.95 -9.15 -5.16
N ALA A 70 14.26 -9.22 -5.42
CA ALA A 70 15.08 -10.36 -5.02
C ALA A 70 15.13 -10.56 -3.49
N THR A 71 14.99 -9.50 -2.70
CA THR A 71 14.91 -9.58 -1.23
C THR A 71 13.58 -10.17 -0.80
N LEU A 72 12.47 -9.73 -1.41
CA LEU A 72 11.14 -10.27 -1.16
C LEU A 72 11.04 -11.76 -1.51
N ASP A 73 11.61 -12.16 -2.64
CA ASP A 73 11.60 -13.56 -3.11
C ASP A 73 12.29 -14.52 -2.13
N ARG A 74 13.32 -14.07 -1.41
CA ARG A 74 14.03 -14.90 -0.41
C ARG A 74 13.16 -15.34 0.75
N ALA A 75 12.08 -14.63 1.05
CA ALA A 75 11.14 -15.05 2.10
C ALA A 75 10.31 -16.28 1.71
N GLY A 76 10.23 -16.62 0.41
CA GLY A 76 9.42 -17.74 -0.09
C GLY A 76 7.92 -17.58 0.12
N LEU A 77 7.45 -16.38 0.42
CA LEU A 77 6.04 -16.05 0.65
C LEU A 77 5.45 -15.36 -0.58
N PRO A 78 4.19 -15.67 -0.96
CA PRO A 78 3.51 -14.90 -2.00
C PRO A 78 3.43 -13.42 -1.63
N VAL A 79 3.67 -12.52 -2.60
CA VAL A 79 3.54 -11.08 -2.41
C VAL A 79 2.45 -10.54 -3.32
N HIS A 80 1.57 -9.73 -2.75
CA HIS A 80 0.64 -8.90 -3.51
C HIS A 80 1.16 -7.47 -3.51
N HIS A 81 1.30 -6.89 -4.70
CA HIS A 81 1.89 -5.57 -4.88
C HIS A 81 0.84 -4.53 -5.25
N ILE A 82 0.99 -3.36 -4.63
CA ILE A 82 0.38 -2.10 -5.04
C ILE A 82 1.52 -1.17 -5.44
N LEU A 83 1.32 -0.38 -6.47
CA LEU A 83 2.31 0.59 -6.94
C LEU A 83 2.16 1.90 -6.16
N GLY A 84 3.28 2.44 -5.71
CA GLY A 84 3.37 3.80 -5.19
C GLY A 84 3.83 4.78 -6.26
N ASN A 85 3.80 6.07 -5.95
CA ASN A 85 4.19 7.09 -6.91
C ASN A 85 5.71 7.15 -7.15
N HIS A 86 6.54 6.86 -6.14
CA HIS A 86 7.99 6.83 -6.29
C HIS A 86 8.48 5.64 -7.11
N ASP A 87 7.74 4.53 -7.13
CA ASP A 87 8.05 3.38 -8.00
C ASP A 87 8.00 3.76 -9.49
N LEU A 88 7.27 4.83 -9.83
CA LEU A 88 7.00 5.31 -11.20
C LEU A 88 7.75 6.59 -11.56
N GLU A 89 8.74 7.00 -10.78
CA GLU A 89 9.46 8.26 -10.97
C GLU A 89 10.26 8.29 -12.27
N SER A 90 10.84 7.18 -12.68
CA SER A 90 11.61 7.09 -13.92
C SER A 90 11.24 5.89 -14.79
N MET A 91 10.40 4.99 -14.28
CA MET A 91 9.97 3.77 -14.95
C MET A 91 8.47 3.80 -15.26
N SER A 92 8.10 3.12 -16.34
CA SER A 92 6.69 2.88 -16.66
C SER A 92 6.04 1.85 -15.73
N LYS A 93 4.71 1.91 -15.58
CA LYS A 93 3.95 0.86 -14.86
C LYS A 93 4.26 -0.55 -15.39
N ARG A 94 4.45 -0.68 -16.70
CA ARG A 94 4.77 -1.97 -17.34
C ARG A 94 6.14 -2.50 -16.91
N GLU A 95 7.15 -1.65 -16.84
CA GLU A 95 8.50 -2.03 -16.40
C GLU A 95 8.49 -2.44 -14.94
N VAL A 96 7.88 -1.63 -14.06
CA VAL A 96 7.73 -1.94 -12.63
C VAL A 96 6.95 -3.25 -12.43
N ALA A 97 5.82 -3.43 -13.10
CA ALA A 97 5.02 -4.65 -13.03
C ALA A 97 5.82 -5.88 -13.50
N GLY A 98 6.61 -5.73 -14.56
CA GLY A 98 7.49 -6.79 -15.08
C GLY A 98 8.53 -7.25 -14.05
N ILE A 99 9.18 -6.32 -13.35
CA ILE A 99 10.19 -6.62 -12.32
C ILE A 99 9.53 -7.30 -11.10
N LEU A 100 8.36 -6.82 -10.69
CA LEU A 100 7.62 -7.35 -9.55
C LEU A 100 6.83 -8.64 -9.85
N GLY A 101 6.86 -9.12 -11.09
CA GLY A 101 6.13 -10.33 -11.49
C GLY A 101 4.61 -10.17 -11.51
N ILE A 102 4.11 -8.95 -11.61
CA ILE A 102 2.68 -8.67 -11.80
C ILE A 102 2.33 -9.06 -13.24
N ARG A 103 1.50 -10.08 -13.40
CA ARG A 103 1.22 -10.71 -14.72
C ARG A 103 0.01 -10.13 -15.43
N ASP A 104 -0.80 -9.34 -14.74
CA ASP A 104 -2.01 -8.76 -15.32
C ASP A 104 -1.67 -7.42 -16.02
N GLU A 105 -2.38 -7.11 -17.09
CA GLU A 105 -2.28 -5.78 -17.74
C GLU A 105 -2.83 -4.67 -16.83
N ARG A 106 -3.70 -5.04 -15.89
CA ARG A 106 -4.24 -4.15 -14.86
C ARG A 106 -3.41 -4.20 -13.61
N THR A 107 -3.13 -3.04 -13.03
CA THR A 107 -2.43 -2.87 -11.76
C THR A 107 -3.36 -2.91 -10.55
N TRP A 108 -4.68 -2.99 -10.76
CA TRP A 108 -5.67 -3.22 -9.71
C TRP A 108 -6.41 -4.56 -9.92
N TYR A 109 -6.66 -5.24 -8.83
CA TYR A 109 -7.28 -6.58 -8.85
C TYR A 109 -7.90 -6.93 -7.50
N SER A 110 -8.58 -8.04 -7.45
CA SER A 110 -9.12 -8.58 -6.19
C SER A 110 -8.72 -10.02 -5.98
N ILE A 111 -8.59 -10.37 -4.71
CA ILE A 111 -8.38 -11.74 -4.26
C ILE A 111 -9.44 -12.11 -3.22
N GLU A 112 -9.72 -13.38 -3.10
CA GLU A 112 -10.60 -13.92 -2.05
C GLU A 112 -9.84 -14.98 -1.26
N ARG A 113 -9.86 -14.85 0.07
CA ARG A 113 -9.25 -15.81 0.99
C ARG A 113 -10.17 -16.00 2.20
N GLU A 114 -10.51 -17.26 2.50
CA GLU A 114 -11.30 -17.62 3.70
C GLU A 114 -12.56 -16.74 3.88
N GLY A 115 -13.28 -16.45 2.79
CA GLY A 115 -14.49 -15.63 2.81
C GLY A 115 -14.27 -14.12 2.95
N THR A 116 -13.02 -13.66 3.01
CA THR A 116 -12.67 -12.24 3.00
C THR A 116 -12.34 -11.80 1.57
N ARG A 117 -13.02 -10.74 1.09
CA ARG A 117 -12.71 -10.09 -0.18
C ARG A 117 -11.66 -9.02 0.04
N MET A 118 -10.61 -9.03 -0.76
CA MET A 118 -9.51 -8.07 -0.71
C MET A 118 -9.41 -7.37 -2.05
N LEU A 119 -9.49 -6.04 -2.05
CA LEU A 119 -9.31 -5.19 -3.23
C LEU A 119 -7.94 -4.52 -3.13
N LEU A 120 -7.15 -4.66 -4.17
CA LEU A 120 -5.87 -3.97 -4.32
C LEU A 120 -6.07 -2.93 -5.41
N LEU A 121 -5.96 -1.65 -5.03
CA LEU A 121 -6.30 -0.50 -5.86
C LEU A 121 -5.03 0.18 -6.37
N ASP A 122 -5.14 0.82 -7.53
CA ASP A 122 -4.07 1.63 -8.11
C ASP A 122 -4.51 3.11 -8.20
N ALA A 123 -4.11 3.91 -7.23
CA ALA A 123 -4.35 5.35 -7.26
C ALA A 123 -3.21 6.14 -7.93
N SER A 124 -2.28 5.47 -8.61
CA SER A 124 -1.17 6.09 -9.34
C SER A 124 -1.62 6.59 -10.73
N PHE A 125 -2.62 7.46 -10.72
CA PHE A 125 -3.14 8.22 -11.85
C PHE A 125 -3.25 9.68 -11.45
N ARG A 126 -3.15 10.59 -12.43
CA ARG A 126 -3.49 11.99 -12.23
C ARG A 126 -5.00 12.17 -12.08
N ALA A 127 -5.42 13.30 -11.54
CA ALA A 127 -6.84 13.63 -11.38
C ALA A 127 -7.63 13.63 -12.72
N ASP A 128 -6.95 13.81 -13.86
CA ASP A 128 -7.53 13.74 -15.20
C ASP A 128 -7.62 12.31 -15.77
N GLY A 129 -7.23 11.28 -14.98
CA GLY A 129 -7.21 9.88 -15.39
C GLY A 129 -5.95 9.45 -16.16
N THR A 130 -4.99 10.35 -16.38
CA THR A 130 -3.71 9.99 -17.00
C THR A 130 -2.90 9.11 -16.06
N PRO A 131 -2.45 7.90 -16.47
CA PRO A 131 -1.64 7.06 -15.60
C PRO A 131 -0.30 7.71 -15.28
N TYR A 132 0.19 7.50 -14.07
CA TYR A 132 1.60 7.78 -13.78
C TYR A 132 2.48 6.87 -14.63
N ASP A 133 3.45 7.47 -15.27
CA ASP A 133 4.33 6.77 -16.18
C ASP A 133 5.62 7.57 -16.40
N SER A 134 6.77 6.97 -16.08
CA SER A 134 8.09 7.51 -16.36
C SER A 134 8.28 9.00 -15.99
N GLY A 135 7.91 9.36 -14.74
CA GLY A 135 8.20 10.68 -14.17
C GLY A 135 7.16 11.77 -14.43
N ASN A 136 5.99 11.43 -14.94
CA ASN A 136 4.90 12.39 -15.12
C ASN A 136 4.05 12.62 -13.86
N TYR A 137 4.37 11.94 -12.74
CA TYR A 137 3.58 12.03 -11.52
C TYR A 137 3.77 13.37 -10.80
N THR A 138 2.73 13.76 -10.10
CA THR A 138 2.77 14.81 -9.10
C THR A 138 2.09 14.26 -7.86
N TRP A 139 2.81 14.01 -6.77
CA TRP A 139 2.32 13.28 -5.59
C TRP A 139 1.04 13.86 -4.97
N THR A 140 0.75 15.15 -5.21
CA THR A 140 -0.46 15.85 -4.77
C THR A 140 -1.63 15.78 -5.77
N ASP A 141 -1.39 15.22 -6.97
CA ASP A 141 -2.36 15.10 -8.05
C ASP A 141 -2.62 13.62 -8.35
N ALA A 142 -3.04 12.88 -7.34
CA ALA A 142 -3.35 11.46 -7.45
C ALA A 142 -4.87 11.22 -7.54
N GLY A 143 -5.26 10.12 -8.19
CA GLY A 143 -6.65 9.71 -8.33
C GLY A 143 -6.79 8.25 -8.74
N ILE A 144 -7.99 7.71 -8.63
CA ILE A 144 -8.40 6.41 -9.17
C ILE A 144 -9.16 6.67 -10.47
N PRO A 145 -8.80 6.01 -11.59
CA PRO A 145 -9.45 6.27 -12.88
C PRO A 145 -10.91 5.77 -12.90
N PRO A 146 -11.77 6.33 -13.76
CA PRO A 146 -13.21 6.01 -13.77
C PRO A 146 -13.54 4.53 -13.95
N ASP A 147 -12.78 3.81 -14.76
CA ASP A 147 -13.00 2.37 -15.00
C ASP A 147 -12.66 1.53 -13.77
N GLU A 148 -11.69 1.94 -12.97
CA GLU A 148 -11.41 1.31 -11.68
C GLU A 148 -12.48 1.67 -10.64
N VAL A 149 -12.96 2.91 -10.61
CA VAL A 149 -14.09 3.32 -9.74
C VAL A 149 -15.33 2.47 -10.02
N ASP A 150 -15.69 2.27 -11.30
CA ASP A 150 -16.80 1.40 -11.72
C ASP A 150 -16.55 -0.06 -11.31
N TRP A 151 -15.31 -0.53 -11.43
CA TRP A 151 -14.94 -1.87 -11.01
C TRP A 151 -15.04 -2.02 -9.47
N ILE A 152 -14.60 -1.04 -8.67
CA ILE A 152 -14.78 -1.03 -7.21
C ILE A 152 -16.27 -1.15 -6.86
N ALA A 153 -17.14 -0.37 -7.49
CA ALA A 153 -18.58 -0.42 -7.26
C ALA A 153 -19.13 -1.82 -7.55
N GLY A 154 -18.70 -2.45 -8.64
CA GLY A 154 -19.05 -3.83 -8.98
C GLY A 154 -18.56 -4.85 -7.94
N GLU A 155 -17.35 -4.70 -7.42
CA GLU A 155 -16.79 -5.58 -6.38
C GLU A 155 -17.57 -5.44 -5.06
N ILE A 156 -17.90 -4.22 -4.65
CA ILE A 156 -18.74 -3.94 -3.48
C ILE A 156 -20.09 -4.66 -3.58
N GLN A 157 -20.76 -4.60 -4.73
CA GLN A 157 -22.04 -5.28 -4.94
C GLN A 157 -21.90 -6.81 -4.86
N ARG A 158 -20.85 -7.37 -5.47
CA ARG A 158 -20.59 -8.83 -5.46
C ARG A 158 -20.26 -9.36 -4.09
N ALA A 159 -19.55 -8.58 -3.27
CA ALA A 159 -19.09 -8.98 -1.94
C ALA A 159 -20.00 -8.51 -0.80
N ARG A 160 -21.19 -7.98 -1.12
CA ARG A 160 -22.10 -7.41 -0.12
C ARG A 160 -22.36 -8.35 1.05
N GLY A 161 -22.14 -7.84 2.27
CA GLY A 161 -22.29 -8.60 3.52
C GLY A 161 -21.11 -9.47 3.90
N ARG A 162 -20.07 -9.56 3.05
CA ARG A 162 -18.80 -10.22 3.38
C ARG A 162 -17.82 -9.23 4.01
N ARG A 163 -16.86 -9.74 4.77
CA ARG A 163 -15.74 -8.91 5.23
C ARG A 163 -14.92 -8.46 4.04
N MET A 164 -14.56 -7.18 4.05
CA MET A 164 -13.79 -6.57 2.97
C MET A 164 -12.59 -5.82 3.51
N LEU A 165 -11.44 -6.07 2.89
CA LEU A 165 -10.23 -5.29 3.06
C LEU A 165 -9.91 -4.59 1.75
N VAL A 166 -9.43 -3.37 1.83
CA VAL A 166 -9.00 -2.57 0.67
C VAL A 166 -7.58 -2.13 0.92
N PHE A 167 -6.75 -2.19 -0.10
CA PHE A 167 -5.36 -1.77 -0.05
C PHE A 167 -5.11 -0.76 -1.16
N VAL A 168 -4.46 0.35 -0.84
CA VAL A 168 -4.16 1.43 -1.77
C VAL A 168 -2.93 2.18 -1.26
N HIS A 169 -2.11 2.72 -2.14
CA HIS A 169 -0.95 3.49 -1.69
C HIS A 169 -1.36 4.88 -1.19
N GLN A 170 -1.91 5.73 -2.05
CA GLN A 170 -2.33 7.08 -1.69
C GLN A 170 -3.62 7.06 -0.85
N ASN A 171 -3.79 8.06 0.00
CA ASN A 171 -4.82 8.03 1.03
C ASN A 171 -6.24 8.29 0.50
N LEU A 172 -7.19 7.54 1.06
CA LEU A 172 -8.63 7.67 0.80
C LEU A 172 -9.41 8.32 1.95
N ASP A 173 -8.80 8.51 3.11
CA ASP A 173 -9.47 9.07 4.30
C ASP A 173 -9.97 10.52 4.06
N ASP A 174 -10.71 11.05 5.03
CA ASP A 174 -11.36 12.36 4.94
C ASP A 174 -10.54 13.49 5.59
N ARG A 175 -9.22 13.32 5.66
CA ARG A 175 -8.36 14.38 6.23
C ARG A 175 -8.47 15.65 5.42
N ASP A 176 -8.51 16.73 6.15
CA ASP A 176 -8.33 18.08 5.61
C ASP A 176 -7.14 18.79 6.27
N GLN A 177 -6.62 19.78 5.58
CA GLN A 177 -5.60 20.67 6.08
C GLN A 177 -6.10 22.10 5.94
N ASN A 178 -6.50 22.71 7.07
CA ASN A 178 -7.04 24.07 7.11
C ASN A 178 -8.28 24.29 6.21
N GLY A 179 -9.20 23.32 6.18
CA GLY A 179 -10.42 23.38 5.36
C GLY A 179 -10.23 23.03 3.89
N SER A 180 -9.06 22.51 3.52
CA SER A 180 -8.77 21.98 2.19
C SER A 180 -8.39 20.51 2.28
N ARG A 181 -8.63 19.74 1.22
CA ARG A 181 -8.19 18.34 1.14
C ARG A 181 -6.69 18.24 1.46
N ASP A 182 -6.34 17.33 2.37
CA ASP A 182 -4.93 17.02 2.64
C ASP A 182 -4.25 16.56 1.34
N PRO A 183 -3.04 17.02 1.01
CA PRO A 183 -2.38 16.71 -0.25
C PRO A 183 -2.05 15.22 -0.45
N HIS A 184 -1.98 14.41 0.63
CA HIS A 184 -1.79 12.96 0.51
C HIS A 184 -3.08 12.22 0.11
N VAL A 185 -4.24 12.87 0.25
CA VAL A 185 -5.55 12.28 -0.09
C VAL A 185 -5.84 12.51 -1.57
N ILE A 186 -6.22 11.46 -2.28
CA ILE A 186 -6.49 11.52 -3.72
C ILE A 186 -7.66 12.46 -4.08
N SER A 187 -7.67 12.94 -5.32
CA SER A 187 -8.63 13.94 -5.81
C SER A 187 -10.08 13.48 -5.72
N ASN A 188 -10.37 12.23 -6.02
CA ASN A 188 -11.72 11.64 -6.01
C ASN A 188 -11.98 10.71 -4.81
N ALA A 189 -11.25 10.87 -3.70
CA ALA A 189 -11.43 10.06 -2.51
C ALA A 189 -12.87 10.08 -1.96
N ALA A 190 -13.57 11.20 -2.07
CA ALA A 190 -14.96 11.31 -1.59
C ALA A 190 -15.91 10.37 -2.36
N GLU A 191 -15.73 10.22 -3.67
CA GLU A 191 -16.48 9.29 -4.51
C GLU A 191 -16.20 7.84 -4.09
N VAL A 192 -14.93 7.47 -3.98
CA VAL A 192 -14.52 6.11 -3.56
C VAL A 192 -15.05 5.78 -2.16
N ARG A 193 -14.96 6.72 -1.21
CA ARG A 193 -15.54 6.54 0.14
C ARG A 193 -17.03 6.27 0.10
N SER A 194 -17.78 7.03 -0.72
CA SER A 194 -19.23 6.84 -0.88
C SER A 194 -19.58 5.44 -1.42
N ILE A 195 -18.74 4.88 -2.26
CA ILE A 195 -18.90 3.51 -2.79
C ILE A 195 -18.58 2.49 -1.67
N LEU A 196 -17.49 2.66 -0.95
CA LEU A 196 -17.10 1.76 0.14
C LEU A 196 -18.14 1.70 1.27
N ASP A 197 -18.78 2.82 1.60
CA ASP A 197 -19.87 2.86 2.59
C ASP A 197 -21.08 2.00 2.21
N GLN A 198 -21.26 1.66 0.92
CA GLN A 198 -22.34 0.81 0.43
C GLN A 198 -22.09 -0.69 0.61
N ALA A 199 -20.94 -1.10 1.11
CA ALA A 199 -20.59 -2.52 1.30
C ALA A 199 -21.58 -3.27 2.21
N GLY A 200 -22.38 -2.55 3.01
CA GLY A 200 -23.36 -3.15 3.94
C GLY A 200 -22.71 -3.80 5.17
N ARG A 201 -21.39 -3.68 5.32
CA ARG A 201 -20.54 -4.17 6.41
C ARG A 201 -19.34 -3.24 6.56
N ASP A 202 -18.68 -3.29 7.72
CA ASP A 202 -17.49 -2.49 7.97
C ASP A 202 -16.33 -2.91 7.05
N VAL A 203 -15.66 -1.91 6.48
CA VAL A 203 -14.55 -2.05 5.57
C VAL A 203 -13.28 -1.54 6.26
N VAL A 204 -12.18 -2.25 6.12
CA VAL A 204 -10.86 -1.77 6.55
C VAL A 204 -10.02 -1.44 5.32
N VAL A 205 -9.55 -0.20 5.24
CA VAL A 205 -8.65 0.29 4.18
C VAL A 205 -7.24 0.39 4.75
N PHE A 206 -6.30 -0.38 4.20
CA PHE A 206 -4.88 -0.23 4.47
C PHE A 206 -4.26 0.69 3.42
N GLN A 207 -3.50 1.68 3.86
CA GLN A 207 -2.89 2.67 2.98
C GLN A 207 -1.47 3.04 3.46
N GLY A 208 -0.65 3.62 2.57
CA GLY A 208 0.69 4.11 2.81
C GLY A 208 0.79 5.61 2.63
N HIS A 209 1.87 6.08 1.94
CA HIS A 209 2.07 7.44 1.46
C HIS A 209 2.20 8.52 2.54
N TYR A 210 1.38 8.51 3.58
CA TYR A 210 1.50 9.41 4.73
C TYR A 210 2.39 8.75 5.79
N HIS A 211 3.68 9.03 5.73
CA HIS A 211 4.74 8.37 6.51
C HIS A 211 4.50 8.25 8.02
N PRO A 212 3.91 9.28 8.71
CA PRO A 212 3.68 9.18 10.16
C PRO A 212 2.66 8.11 10.58
N GLY A 213 1.94 7.51 9.63
CA GLY A 213 0.86 6.59 9.96
C GLY A 213 -0.36 7.27 10.59
N LEU A 214 -1.49 6.61 10.54
CA LEU A 214 -2.74 7.13 11.09
C LEU A 214 -3.80 6.02 11.15
N VAL A 215 -4.66 6.05 12.17
CA VAL A 215 -5.92 5.30 12.14
C VAL A 215 -7.09 6.26 12.27
N ARG A 216 -8.04 6.17 11.36
CA ARG A 216 -9.21 7.04 11.29
C ARG A 216 -10.43 6.26 10.82
N THR A 217 -11.58 6.49 11.45
CA THR A 217 -12.85 5.92 11.03
C THR A 217 -13.78 7.02 10.54
N ALA A 218 -14.36 6.82 9.36
CA ALA A 218 -15.38 7.67 8.79
C ALA A 218 -16.51 6.78 8.25
N GLY A 219 -17.72 6.95 8.77
CA GLY A 219 -18.84 6.06 8.46
C GLY A 219 -18.55 4.62 8.89
N ARG A 220 -18.66 3.68 7.96
CA ARG A 220 -18.38 2.24 8.15
C ARG A 220 -16.96 1.85 7.72
N VAL A 221 -16.13 2.81 7.35
CA VAL A 221 -14.81 2.56 6.81
C VAL A 221 -13.76 2.99 7.83
N THR A 222 -12.87 2.07 8.20
CA THR A 222 -11.70 2.37 9.02
C THR A 222 -10.47 2.38 8.13
N TYR A 223 -9.78 3.51 8.08
CA TYR A 223 -8.55 3.74 7.36
C TYR A 223 -7.37 3.51 8.30
N VAL A 224 -6.46 2.65 7.90
CA VAL A 224 -5.23 2.32 8.62
C VAL A 224 -4.06 2.67 7.71
N THR A 225 -3.46 3.83 7.93
CA THR A 225 -2.21 4.20 7.27
C THR A 225 -1.06 3.55 8.02
N ILE A 226 -0.36 2.65 7.34
CA ILE A 226 0.84 1.99 7.88
C ILE A 226 1.98 3.02 7.89
N GLU A 227 2.76 3.04 8.97
CA GLU A 227 3.93 3.92 9.07
C GLU A 227 5.01 3.51 8.05
N ALA A 228 5.70 4.51 7.49
CA ALA A 228 6.71 4.29 6.46
C ALA A 228 7.94 3.54 6.98
N MET A 229 8.37 2.51 6.23
CA MET A 229 9.56 1.73 6.59
C MET A 229 10.86 2.54 6.47
N CYS A 230 10.93 3.49 5.53
CA CYS A 230 12.14 4.29 5.29
C CYS A 230 12.50 5.24 6.43
N GLU A 231 11.55 5.60 7.28
CA GLU A 231 11.78 6.49 8.41
C GLU A 231 12.59 5.80 9.51
N GLY A 232 13.31 6.61 10.33
CA GLY A 232 14.18 6.08 11.40
C GLY A 232 15.58 5.68 10.93
N ASN A 233 16.57 5.94 11.78
CA ASN A 233 17.99 5.92 11.44
C ASN A 233 18.75 4.63 11.82
N ALA A 234 18.03 3.60 12.26
CA ALA A 234 18.60 2.31 12.60
C ALA A 234 17.85 1.16 11.91
N ALA A 235 18.51 0.05 11.69
CA ALA A 235 17.92 -1.11 11.03
C ALA A 235 16.81 -1.79 11.85
N ASP A 236 16.87 -1.68 13.17
CA ASP A 236 15.85 -2.14 14.12
C ASP A 236 14.72 -1.12 14.34
N ASP A 237 14.90 0.10 13.83
CA ASP A 237 13.87 1.15 13.76
C ASP A 237 12.96 0.91 12.53
N ASN A 238 12.37 -0.26 12.49
CA ASN A 238 11.58 -0.79 11.38
C ASN A 238 10.09 -0.50 11.56
N THR A 239 9.30 -0.73 10.55
CA THR A 239 7.83 -0.68 10.57
C THR A 239 7.24 -1.73 9.66
N CYS A 240 6.45 -2.61 10.23
CA CYS A 240 5.57 -3.52 9.50
C CYS A 240 4.45 -3.99 10.43
N ALA A 241 3.48 -4.70 9.91
CA ALA A 241 2.44 -5.31 10.74
C ALA A 241 2.08 -6.73 10.26
N VAL A 242 1.68 -7.56 11.22
CA VAL A 242 0.98 -8.82 10.94
C VAL A 242 -0.51 -8.58 11.18
N VAL A 243 -1.29 -8.84 10.15
CA VAL A 243 -2.76 -8.69 10.21
C VAL A 243 -3.39 -10.05 10.33
N THR A 244 -4.24 -10.21 11.35
CA THR A 244 -5.07 -11.41 11.55
C THR A 244 -6.54 -11.05 11.40
N VAL A 245 -7.22 -11.72 10.48
CA VAL A 245 -8.65 -11.50 10.19
C VAL A 245 -9.44 -12.72 10.66
N THR A 246 -10.42 -12.48 11.51
CA THR A 246 -11.41 -13.47 11.96
C THR A 246 -12.82 -12.99 11.60
N ASP A 247 -13.83 -13.75 11.94
CA ASP A 247 -15.22 -13.33 11.73
C ASP A 247 -15.61 -12.10 12.57
N ASP A 248 -14.95 -11.92 13.72
CA ASP A 248 -15.30 -10.91 14.72
C ASP A 248 -14.42 -9.67 14.68
N GLU A 249 -13.14 -9.79 14.27
CA GLU A 249 -12.18 -8.70 14.36
C GLU A 249 -11.12 -8.71 13.23
N VAL A 250 -10.54 -7.55 12.98
CA VAL A 250 -9.27 -7.38 12.28
C VAL A 250 -8.25 -6.91 13.30
N ARG A 251 -7.30 -7.78 13.64
CA ARG A 251 -6.19 -7.48 14.55
C ARG A 251 -4.96 -7.12 13.75
N ILE A 252 -4.34 -6.02 14.11
CA ILE A 252 -3.11 -5.50 13.51
C ILE A 252 -2.05 -5.53 14.60
N ASP A 253 -1.14 -6.47 14.53
CA ASP A 253 0.01 -6.56 15.43
C ASP A 253 1.17 -5.80 14.78
N GLY A 254 1.45 -4.61 15.27
CA GLY A 254 2.51 -3.74 14.77
C GLY A 254 3.88 -4.12 15.33
N PHE A 255 4.92 -3.95 14.52
CA PHE A 255 6.32 -4.20 14.88
C PHE A 255 7.17 -2.96 14.62
N GLY A 256 8.19 -2.79 15.45
CA GLY A 256 9.00 -1.59 15.45
C GLY A 256 8.20 -0.37 15.87
N ARG A 257 8.13 0.66 15.01
CA ARG A 257 7.38 1.88 15.29
C ARG A 257 5.86 1.73 15.05
N GLN A 258 5.46 0.76 14.23
CA GLN A 258 4.04 0.54 13.92
C GLN A 258 3.25 0.18 15.18
N GLN A 259 2.19 0.92 15.44
CA GLN A 259 1.29 0.66 16.55
C GLN A 259 0.36 -0.53 16.25
N SER A 260 -0.09 -1.21 17.32
CA SER A 260 -1.05 -2.32 17.24
C SER A 260 -2.49 -1.84 17.44
N TYR A 261 -3.43 -2.46 16.73
CA TYR A 261 -4.86 -2.13 16.78
C TYR A 261 -5.73 -3.38 16.74
N VAL A 262 -6.93 -3.27 17.31
CA VAL A 262 -8.00 -4.27 17.17
C VAL A 262 -9.27 -3.56 16.70
N LEU A 263 -9.72 -3.89 15.49
CA LEU A 263 -10.91 -3.33 14.86
C LEU A 263 -12.04 -4.37 14.91
N ARG A 264 -13.19 -3.98 15.45
CA ARG A 264 -14.35 -4.88 15.65
C ARG A 264 -15.56 -4.39 14.90
#